data_8a285dbcbb143af5dedc438cf3699f09
#
_entry.id   8a285dbcbb143af5dedc438cf3699f09
#
_cell.length_a   1.000
_cell.length_b   1.000
_cell.length_c   1.000
_cell.angle_alpha   90.00
_cell.angle_beta   90.00
_cell.angle_gamma   90.00
#
_symmetry.space_group_name_H-M   'P 1'
#
loop_
_entity.id
_entity.type
_entity.pdbx_description
1 polymer ?
#
loop_
_entity_poly.entity_id
_entity_poly.type
_entity_poly.pdbx_seq_one_letter_code
_entity_poly.pdbx_strand_id
1 'polypeptide(L)'
;MAEAAEQPVPDSEETPANVVALPGAETPIGLTRKAEGGLSLHFTFDLPKLPSLNRVANWSHQQLINGALIAVVALLAGWTIYQAKFAASKAQLAETVVEAPSNLRPNVVTSFNPDVNNPVVGTGSYVDRLASVIGEVILGKDVFVAPFASIRGDEGQPIMIGDGSNVQDGVVIHALETMNGGKVVDQNLVTVGGKKYAVYVGKGVSLAHQSQVHGPAAVGDHTFVGMQALVFKSTIGKNVVIEPGAKVIGVTIAEKRYVPAEATIVTQAQADALPEITPDYAFATLNDGVLHVNEAFAEAYGHANSGEPGEAAPAASGGKSGH
;
A
#
# COMPACT_ATOMS: atom_id res chain seq x y z
N MET A 1 -54.34 -17.60 -3.78
CA MET A 1 -54.18 -17.90 -2.36
C MET A 1 -53.46 -19.24 -2.26
N ALA A 2 -52.20 -19.20 -1.93
CA ALA A 2 -51.43 -20.34 -1.46
C ALA A 2 -50.38 -19.75 -0.50
N GLU A 3 -50.60 -20.09 0.75
CA GLU A 3 -49.84 -19.69 1.93
C GLU A 3 -48.51 -20.44 1.91
N ALA A 4 -47.38 -19.73 1.85
CA ALA A 4 -46.05 -20.31 1.98
C ALA A 4 -45.67 -20.36 3.47
N ALA A 5 -45.54 -21.59 3.97
CA ALA A 5 -45.12 -21.88 5.34
C ALA A 5 -43.66 -21.49 5.52
N GLU A 6 -43.41 -20.69 6.56
CA GLU A 6 -42.09 -20.42 7.12
C GLU A 6 -41.49 -21.70 7.71
N GLN A 7 -40.28 -22.06 7.25
CA GLN A 7 -39.44 -23.07 7.91
C GLN A 7 -38.59 -22.41 8.96
N PRO A 8 -38.41 -23.03 10.14
CA PRO A 8 -37.56 -22.49 11.20
C PRO A 8 -36.08 -22.62 10.84
N VAL A 9 -35.34 -21.55 11.13
CA VAL A 9 -33.86 -21.46 11.07
C VAL A 9 -33.30 -22.38 12.15
N PRO A 10 -32.31 -23.25 11.85
CA PRO A 10 -31.68 -24.05 12.89
C PRO A 10 -30.72 -23.18 13.71
N ASP A 11 -30.75 -23.36 15.02
CA ASP A 11 -29.83 -22.79 15.99
C ASP A 11 -28.38 -23.07 15.62
N SER A 12 -27.58 -22.01 15.58
CA SER A 12 -26.13 -22.09 15.36
C SER A 12 -25.48 -22.69 16.61
N GLU A 13 -25.07 -23.97 16.52
CA GLU A 13 -24.12 -24.54 17.47
C GLU A 13 -22.81 -23.75 17.44
N GLU A 14 -22.44 -23.21 18.59
CA GLU A 14 -21.13 -22.58 18.80
C GLU A 14 -20.03 -23.62 18.60
N THR A 15 -19.26 -23.47 17.53
CA THR A 15 -18.03 -24.23 17.30
C THR A 15 -16.96 -23.74 18.30
N PRO A 16 -16.34 -24.64 19.09
CA PRO A 16 -15.28 -24.21 20.00
C PRO A 16 -14.07 -23.69 19.20
N ALA A 17 -13.53 -22.55 19.66
CA ALA A 17 -12.38 -21.90 19.07
C ALA A 17 -11.21 -22.88 18.92
N ASN A 18 -10.70 -23.02 17.68
CA ASN A 18 -9.52 -23.80 17.36
C ASN A 18 -8.31 -23.26 18.14
N VAL A 19 -7.86 -24.03 19.11
CA VAL A 19 -6.56 -23.87 19.77
C VAL A 19 -5.50 -24.39 18.78
N VAL A 20 -4.75 -23.48 18.17
CA VAL A 20 -3.57 -23.84 17.39
C VAL A 20 -2.48 -24.23 18.38
N ALA A 21 -2.30 -25.54 18.59
CA ALA A 21 -1.16 -26.07 19.31
C ALA A 21 0.06 -26.09 18.40
N LEU A 22 1.11 -25.36 18.78
CA LEU A 22 2.42 -25.47 18.15
C LEU A 22 3.05 -26.81 18.56
N PRO A 23 3.57 -27.63 17.64
CA PRO A 23 4.14 -28.91 17.99
C PRO A 23 5.50 -28.74 18.69
N GLY A 24 5.61 -29.22 19.91
CA GLY A 24 6.88 -29.50 20.58
C GLY A 24 7.28 -28.62 21.76
N ALA A 25 6.37 -27.89 22.40
CA ALA A 25 6.70 -27.17 23.63
C ALA A 25 5.68 -27.51 24.73
N GLU A 26 6.08 -28.33 25.72
CA GLU A 26 5.43 -28.30 27.03
C GLU A 26 5.75 -26.94 27.66
N THR A 27 4.86 -25.93 27.47
CA THR A 27 5.01 -24.64 28.10
C THR A 27 4.03 -24.48 29.25
N PRO A 28 4.48 -24.01 30.41
CA PRO A 28 3.60 -23.65 31.53
C PRO A 28 2.90 -22.29 31.29
N ILE A 29 2.60 -21.94 30.05
CA ILE A 29 1.97 -20.68 29.68
C ILE A 29 0.61 -20.97 29.08
N GLY A 30 -0.45 -20.68 29.79
CA GLY A 30 -1.82 -20.74 29.30
C GLY A 30 -2.30 -19.37 28.87
N LEU A 31 -2.81 -19.25 27.63
CA LEU A 31 -3.52 -18.07 27.14
C LEU A 31 -5.02 -18.28 27.29
N THR A 32 -5.68 -17.49 28.10
CA THR A 32 -7.15 -17.46 28.16
C THR A 32 -7.69 -16.11 27.68
N ARG A 33 -8.70 -16.15 26.81
CA ARG A 33 -9.39 -14.96 26.31
C ARG A 33 -10.57 -14.67 27.23
N LYS A 34 -10.62 -13.46 27.80
CA LYS A 34 -11.79 -12.97 28.53
C LYS A 34 -12.84 -12.44 27.55
N ALA A 35 -14.12 -12.58 27.90
CA ALA A 35 -15.25 -12.16 27.08
C ALA A 35 -15.32 -10.64 26.79
N GLU A 36 -14.46 -9.83 27.38
CA GLU A 36 -14.37 -8.36 27.18
C GLU A 36 -13.13 -7.91 26.41
N GLY A 37 -12.51 -8.78 25.60
CA GLY A 37 -11.46 -8.38 24.68
C GLY A 37 -10.05 -8.19 25.27
N GLY A 38 -9.84 -8.50 26.55
CA GLY A 38 -8.51 -8.44 27.18
C GLY A 38 -7.75 -9.76 27.12
N LEU A 39 -6.46 -9.71 26.76
CA LEU A 39 -5.54 -10.84 26.88
C LEU A 39 -4.93 -10.85 28.30
N SER A 40 -5.09 -11.93 29.06
CA SER A 40 -4.37 -12.09 30.33
C SER A 40 -3.39 -13.25 30.23
N LEU A 41 -2.14 -12.99 30.57
CA LEU A 41 -1.08 -13.98 30.69
C LEU A 41 -1.03 -14.48 32.13
N HIS A 42 -1.28 -15.78 32.32
CA HIS A 42 -1.10 -16.43 33.61
C HIS A 42 0.19 -17.26 33.61
N PHE A 43 1.07 -16.96 34.55
CA PHE A 43 2.26 -17.76 34.81
C PHE A 43 2.00 -18.58 36.07
N THR A 44 2.03 -19.92 35.93
CA THR A 44 2.05 -20.80 37.09
C THR A 44 3.49 -21.27 37.32
N PHE A 45 4.05 -20.86 38.46
CA PHE A 45 5.34 -21.36 38.91
C PHE A 45 5.11 -22.37 40.00
N ASP A 46 5.50 -23.64 39.77
CA ASP A 46 5.65 -24.60 40.84
C ASP A 46 6.93 -24.28 41.61
N LEU A 47 6.78 -23.56 42.71
CA LEU A 47 7.89 -23.32 43.62
C LEU A 47 8.17 -24.62 44.40
N PRO A 48 9.44 -25.07 44.45
CA PRO A 48 9.79 -26.19 45.28
C PRO A 48 9.39 -25.92 46.74
N LYS A 49 8.72 -26.86 47.38
CA LYS A 49 8.30 -26.75 48.76
C LYS A 49 9.51 -26.41 49.62
N LEU A 50 9.56 -25.21 50.13
CA LEU A 50 10.59 -24.79 51.10
C LEU A 50 10.54 -25.68 52.32
N PRO A 51 11.69 -26.14 52.85
CA PRO A 51 11.72 -26.90 54.10
C PRO A 51 11.08 -26.10 55.21
N SER A 52 10.27 -26.72 56.05
CA SER A 52 9.57 -26.08 57.14
C SER A 52 10.54 -25.26 58.00
N LEU A 53 10.21 -24.02 58.30
CA LEU A 53 11.01 -23.08 59.11
C LEU A 53 11.55 -23.71 60.43
N ASN A 54 10.85 -24.71 61.00
CA ASN A 54 11.29 -25.42 62.20
C ASN A 54 12.58 -26.24 62.04
N ARG A 55 13.04 -26.56 60.81
CA ARG A 55 14.34 -27.26 60.60
C ARG A 55 15.51 -26.28 60.54
N VAL A 56 15.28 -25.01 60.26
CA VAL A 56 16.33 -24.01 60.15
C VAL A 56 16.76 -23.43 61.50
N ALA A 57 15.84 -23.47 62.48
CA ALA A 57 16.08 -22.94 63.84
C ALA A 57 17.28 -23.58 64.60
N ASN A 58 17.69 -24.79 64.21
CA ASN A 58 18.78 -25.49 64.84
C ASN A 58 20.11 -25.49 64.03
N TRP A 59 20.19 -24.67 62.99
CA TRP A 59 21.40 -24.61 62.15
C TRP A 59 22.51 -23.80 62.86
N SER A 60 23.74 -24.30 62.79
CA SER A 60 24.89 -23.55 63.22
C SER A 60 25.07 -22.31 62.29
N HIS A 61 25.80 -21.30 62.80
CA HIS A 61 26.12 -20.10 62.00
C HIS A 61 26.73 -20.46 60.64
N GLN A 62 27.60 -21.46 60.60
CA GLN A 62 28.24 -21.94 59.39
C GLN A 62 27.26 -22.57 58.38
N GLN A 63 26.25 -23.33 58.90
CA GLN A 63 25.21 -23.92 58.06
C GLN A 63 24.26 -22.87 57.48
N LEU A 64 23.97 -21.82 58.19
CA LEU A 64 23.19 -20.66 57.71
C LEU A 64 23.94 -19.91 56.60
N ILE A 65 25.25 -19.68 56.77
CA ILE A 65 26.10 -19.02 55.76
C ILE A 65 26.17 -19.86 54.50
N ASN A 66 26.42 -21.17 54.62
CA ASN A 66 26.48 -22.07 53.48
C ASN A 66 25.13 -22.19 52.75
N GLY A 67 24.01 -22.23 53.48
CA GLY A 67 22.69 -22.27 52.92
C GLY A 67 22.36 -20.98 52.16
N ALA A 68 22.69 -19.81 52.68
CA ALA A 68 22.54 -18.54 52.02
C ALA A 68 23.42 -18.44 50.73
N LEU A 69 24.65 -18.92 50.81
CA LEU A 69 25.55 -18.92 49.64
C LEU A 69 25.01 -19.82 48.52
N ILE A 70 24.52 -21.02 48.85
CA ILE A 70 23.88 -21.93 47.87
C ILE A 70 22.65 -21.29 47.24
N ALA A 71 21.81 -20.60 48.03
CA ALA A 71 20.64 -19.90 47.50
C ALA A 71 21.04 -18.77 46.53
N VAL A 72 22.04 -17.99 46.86
CA VAL A 72 22.56 -16.93 45.97
C VAL A 72 23.11 -17.52 44.67
N VAL A 73 23.90 -18.59 44.74
CA VAL A 73 24.43 -19.25 43.54
C VAL A 73 23.30 -19.81 42.68
N ALA A 74 22.27 -20.41 43.28
CA ALA A 74 21.12 -20.93 42.56
C ALA A 74 20.32 -19.80 41.86
N LEU A 75 20.15 -18.64 42.52
CA LEU A 75 19.48 -17.48 41.95
C LEU A 75 20.30 -16.88 40.79
N LEU A 76 21.61 -16.78 40.93
CA LEU A 76 22.51 -16.30 39.88
C LEU A 76 22.52 -17.25 38.68
N ALA A 77 22.56 -18.55 38.91
CA ALA A 77 22.46 -19.56 37.84
C ALA A 77 21.09 -19.50 37.12
N GLY A 78 20.01 -19.37 37.88
CA GLY A 78 18.66 -19.17 37.31
C GLY A 78 18.57 -17.91 36.47
N TRP A 79 19.15 -16.82 36.95
CA TRP A 79 19.22 -15.56 36.20
C TRP A 79 20.02 -15.65 34.90
N THR A 80 21.17 -16.30 34.92
CA THR A 80 21.98 -16.52 33.71
C THR A 80 21.28 -17.39 32.68
N ILE A 81 20.59 -18.46 33.13
CA ILE A 81 19.79 -19.34 32.25
C ILE A 81 18.61 -18.53 31.65
N TYR A 82 17.94 -17.71 32.45
CA TYR A 82 16.87 -16.84 32.00
C TYR A 82 17.35 -15.86 30.93
N GLN A 83 18.49 -15.18 31.18
CA GLN A 83 19.08 -14.26 30.20
C GLN A 83 19.47 -14.97 28.91
N ALA A 84 20.07 -16.15 29.00
CA ALA A 84 20.45 -16.94 27.83
C ALA A 84 19.23 -17.37 26.99
N LYS A 85 18.15 -17.84 27.65
CA LYS A 85 16.89 -18.19 26.96
C LYS A 85 16.21 -16.98 26.33
N PHE A 86 16.23 -15.83 27.03
CA PHE A 86 15.66 -14.59 26.50
C PHE A 86 16.45 -14.07 25.30
N ALA A 87 17.78 -14.15 25.35
CA ALA A 87 18.63 -13.78 24.21
C ALA A 87 18.43 -14.72 23.02
N ALA A 88 18.33 -16.03 23.27
CA ALA A 88 18.06 -17.01 22.22
C ALA A 88 16.67 -16.81 21.57
N SER A 89 15.65 -16.49 22.38
CA SER A 89 14.31 -16.17 21.88
C SER A 89 14.31 -14.89 21.04
N LYS A 90 15.07 -13.86 21.45
CA LYS A 90 15.24 -12.64 20.66
C LYS A 90 15.99 -12.89 19.34
N ALA A 91 17.02 -13.71 19.35
CA ALA A 91 17.75 -14.10 18.14
C ALA A 91 16.85 -14.87 17.17
N GLN A 92 16.07 -15.81 17.67
CA GLN A 92 15.11 -16.57 16.85
C GLN A 92 13.99 -15.69 16.28
N LEU A 93 13.49 -14.69 17.03
CA LEU A 93 12.55 -13.71 16.53
C LEU A 93 13.20 -12.81 15.46
N ALA A 94 14.47 -12.46 15.59
CA ALA A 94 15.20 -11.67 14.60
C ALA A 94 15.44 -12.46 13.30
N GLU A 95 15.65 -13.77 13.36
CA GLU A 95 15.77 -14.64 12.18
C GLU A 95 14.43 -14.84 11.45
N THR A 96 13.30 -14.69 12.14
CA THR A 96 11.96 -14.82 11.54
C THR A 96 11.36 -13.49 11.07
N VAL A 97 12.05 -12.37 11.24
CA VAL A 97 11.66 -11.11 10.61
C VAL A 97 11.90 -11.25 9.11
N VAL A 98 10.87 -11.71 8.40
CA VAL A 98 10.81 -11.57 6.95
C VAL A 98 10.89 -10.07 6.66
N GLU A 99 11.96 -9.65 5.99
CA GLU A 99 12.09 -8.27 5.52
C GLU A 99 10.79 -7.89 4.80
N ALA A 100 10.15 -6.82 5.26
CA ALA A 100 8.92 -6.37 4.64
C ALA A 100 9.20 -6.17 3.14
N PRO A 101 8.40 -6.75 2.23
CA PRO A 101 8.65 -6.61 0.81
C PRO A 101 8.73 -5.12 0.46
N SER A 102 9.74 -4.76 -0.33
CA SER A 102 9.86 -3.39 -0.84
C SER A 102 8.55 -2.99 -1.53
N ASN A 103 8.13 -1.75 -1.33
CA ASN A 103 6.98 -1.19 -2.03
C ASN A 103 7.24 -1.05 -3.55
N LEU A 104 8.52 -1.01 -3.95
CA LEU A 104 9.01 -1.13 -5.33
C LEU A 104 9.55 -2.55 -5.51
N ARG A 105 8.87 -3.41 -6.25
CA ARG A 105 9.27 -4.80 -6.37
C ARG A 105 8.98 -5.40 -7.76
N PRO A 106 9.72 -6.45 -8.17
CA PRO A 106 9.43 -7.15 -9.41
C PRO A 106 8.05 -7.83 -9.37
N ASN A 107 7.50 -8.11 -10.55
CA ASN A 107 6.44 -9.09 -10.68
C ASN A 107 6.98 -10.49 -10.42
N VAL A 108 6.07 -11.43 -10.22
CA VAL A 108 6.38 -12.86 -10.14
C VAL A 108 6.15 -13.55 -11.47
N VAL A 109 6.87 -14.64 -11.74
CA VAL A 109 6.59 -15.50 -12.89
C VAL A 109 5.21 -16.13 -12.74
N THR A 110 4.43 -16.09 -13.83
CA THR A 110 3.11 -16.71 -13.90
C THR A 110 3.02 -17.58 -15.17
N SER A 111 1.95 -18.35 -15.31
CA SER A 111 1.72 -19.16 -16.50
C SER A 111 1.51 -18.33 -17.78
N PHE A 112 1.08 -17.09 -17.65
CA PHE A 112 0.85 -16.16 -18.75
C PHE A 112 2.07 -15.24 -18.99
N ASN A 113 2.79 -14.83 -17.95
CA ASN A 113 3.98 -13.98 -18.04
C ASN A 113 5.22 -14.70 -17.47
N PRO A 114 6.13 -15.21 -18.31
CA PRO A 114 7.35 -15.88 -17.88
C PRO A 114 8.46 -14.92 -17.46
N ASP A 115 8.34 -13.63 -17.77
CA ASP A 115 9.38 -12.63 -17.54
C ASP A 115 9.24 -11.97 -16.16
N VAL A 116 10.37 -11.54 -15.59
CA VAL A 116 10.43 -10.80 -14.34
C VAL A 116 11.00 -9.42 -14.62
N ASN A 117 10.19 -8.39 -14.38
CA ASN A 117 10.55 -7.00 -14.60
C ASN A 117 10.50 -6.22 -13.28
N ASN A 118 11.33 -5.19 -13.19
CA ASN A 118 11.40 -4.30 -12.04
C ASN A 118 10.88 -2.90 -12.40
N PRO A 119 10.29 -2.17 -11.47
CA PRO A 119 9.98 -0.77 -11.65
C PRO A 119 11.25 0.06 -11.90
N VAL A 120 11.12 1.04 -12.81
CA VAL A 120 12.14 2.05 -13.09
C VAL A 120 11.60 3.40 -12.63
N VAL A 121 12.37 4.10 -11.77
CA VAL A 121 12.00 5.40 -11.21
C VAL A 121 12.95 6.47 -11.74
N GLY A 122 12.41 7.49 -12.41
CA GLY A 122 13.17 8.62 -12.92
C GLY A 122 13.67 9.55 -11.82
N THR A 123 14.69 10.34 -12.16
CA THR A 123 15.29 11.31 -11.21
C THR A 123 14.28 12.34 -10.75
N GLY A 124 14.39 12.80 -9.49
CA GLY A 124 13.47 13.76 -8.89
C GLY A 124 12.10 13.18 -8.48
N SER A 125 11.82 11.92 -8.80
CA SER A 125 10.56 11.28 -8.46
C SER A 125 10.57 10.78 -7.02
N TYR A 126 9.42 10.89 -6.37
CA TYR A 126 9.15 10.35 -5.04
C TYR A 126 8.07 9.28 -5.08
N VAL A 127 8.29 8.17 -4.41
CA VAL A 127 7.29 7.11 -4.20
C VAL A 127 7.11 6.89 -2.71
N ASP A 128 5.90 7.15 -2.21
CA ASP A 128 5.60 6.94 -0.80
C ASP A 128 5.79 5.47 -0.40
N ARG A 129 6.29 5.25 0.81
CA ARG A 129 6.54 3.90 1.36
C ARG A 129 5.29 3.03 1.49
N LEU A 130 4.10 3.64 1.52
CA LEU A 130 2.81 2.96 1.56
C LEU A 130 2.20 2.76 0.17
N ALA A 131 2.80 3.30 -0.89
CA ALA A 131 2.43 2.99 -2.26
C ALA A 131 2.96 1.61 -2.66
N SER A 132 2.36 1.00 -3.67
CA SER A 132 2.82 -0.28 -4.23
C SER A 132 3.06 -0.14 -5.73
N VAL A 133 4.32 -0.34 -6.16
CA VAL A 133 4.70 -0.28 -7.58
C VAL A 133 5.36 -1.62 -7.94
N ILE A 134 4.74 -2.36 -8.85
CA ILE A 134 5.09 -3.75 -9.11
C ILE A 134 5.28 -3.99 -10.61
N GLY A 135 6.35 -4.72 -10.97
CA GLY A 135 6.56 -5.20 -12.33
C GLY A 135 7.06 -4.14 -13.29
N GLU A 136 6.68 -4.22 -14.55
CA GLU A 136 7.15 -3.33 -15.62
C GLU A 136 6.45 -1.97 -15.57
N VAL A 137 6.84 -1.15 -14.58
CA VAL A 137 6.37 0.23 -14.41
C VAL A 137 7.52 1.18 -14.64
N ILE A 138 7.32 2.17 -15.49
CA ILE A 138 8.29 3.22 -15.79
C ILE A 138 7.72 4.54 -15.29
N LEU A 139 8.30 5.08 -14.23
CA LEU A 139 8.03 6.43 -13.76
C LEU A 139 9.04 7.38 -14.42
N GLY A 140 8.55 8.45 -15.03
CA GLY A 140 9.36 9.52 -15.58
C GLY A 140 10.13 10.31 -14.52
N LYS A 141 10.57 11.51 -14.84
CA LYS A 141 11.23 12.41 -13.91
C LYS A 141 10.18 13.21 -13.14
N ASP A 142 10.53 13.58 -11.90
CA ASP A 142 9.73 14.50 -11.08
C ASP A 142 8.28 14.01 -10.88
N VAL A 143 8.09 12.69 -10.79
CA VAL A 143 6.77 12.05 -10.56
C VAL A 143 6.54 11.91 -9.06
N PHE A 144 5.38 12.35 -8.59
CA PHE A 144 4.94 12.13 -7.21
C PHE A 144 3.97 10.95 -7.13
N VAL A 145 4.27 9.96 -6.29
CA VAL A 145 3.37 8.84 -5.99
C VAL A 145 3.02 8.85 -4.52
N ALA A 146 1.77 9.16 -4.22
CA ALA A 146 1.22 9.34 -2.88
C ALA A 146 0.93 8.00 -2.16
N PRO A 147 0.65 8.04 -0.84
CA PRO A 147 0.30 6.86 -0.06
C PRO A 147 -0.86 6.04 -0.66
N PHE A 148 -0.79 4.73 -0.52
CA PHE A 148 -1.80 3.77 -0.96
C PHE A 148 -2.08 3.73 -2.47
N ALA A 149 -1.32 4.44 -3.29
CA ALA A 149 -1.37 4.26 -4.74
C ALA A 149 -0.89 2.84 -5.10
N SER A 150 -1.58 2.20 -6.05
CA SER A 150 -1.24 0.87 -6.54
C SER A 150 -1.02 0.90 -8.05
N ILE A 151 0.23 0.73 -8.48
CA ILE A 151 0.62 0.73 -9.89
C ILE A 151 1.20 -0.64 -10.20
N ARG A 152 0.50 -1.44 -11.01
CA ARG A 152 0.86 -2.83 -11.26
C ARG A 152 1.05 -3.12 -12.74
N GLY A 153 2.32 -3.18 -13.18
CA GLY A 153 2.76 -3.65 -14.48
C GLY A 153 3.16 -5.13 -14.46
N ASP A 154 2.36 -5.97 -13.77
CA ASP A 154 2.62 -7.39 -13.57
C ASP A 154 1.98 -8.31 -14.64
N GLU A 155 1.28 -7.72 -15.61
CA GLU A 155 0.69 -8.41 -16.75
C GLU A 155 1.67 -8.61 -17.93
N GLY A 156 2.93 -8.12 -17.81
CA GLY A 156 4.03 -8.39 -18.76
C GLY A 156 4.24 -7.37 -19.86
N GLN A 157 3.47 -6.27 -19.90
CA GLN A 157 3.73 -5.14 -20.78
C GLN A 157 3.73 -3.83 -19.99
N PRO A 158 4.54 -2.81 -20.40
CA PRO A 158 4.85 -1.68 -19.56
C PRO A 158 3.66 -0.77 -19.26
N ILE A 159 3.65 -0.25 -18.03
CA ILE A 159 2.90 0.93 -17.63
C ILE A 159 3.86 2.11 -17.60
N MET A 160 3.55 3.18 -18.33
CA MET A 160 4.35 4.40 -18.37
C MET A 160 3.62 5.55 -17.68
N ILE A 161 4.30 6.23 -16.77
CA ILE A 161 3.86 7.50 -16.16
C ILE A 161 4.86 8.58 -16.59
N GLY A 162 4.42 9.58 -17.31
CA GLY A 162 5.26 10.64 -17.88
C GLY A 162 5.78 11.64 -16.84
N ASP A 163 6.80 12.39 -17.25
CA ASP A 163 7.49 13.37 -16.40
C ASP A 163 6.51 14.38 -15.78
N GLY A 164 6.77 14.81 -14.54
CA GLY A 164 5.99 15.82 -13.82
C GLY A 164 4.54 15.43 -13.52
N SER A 165 4.19 14.15 -13.66
CA SER A 165 2.85 13.67 -13.34
C SER A 165 2.73 13.29 -11.87
N ASN A 166 1.49 13.22 -11.37
CA ASN A 166 1.25 12.76 -10.01
C ASN A 166 0.18 11.66 -9.95
N VAL A 167 0.41 10.71 -9.06
CA VAL A 167 -0.48 9.58 -8.76
C VAL A 167 -0.86 9.71 -7.29
N GLN A 168 -2.03 10.27 -7.03
CA GLN A 168 -2.44 10.66 -5.69
C GLN A 168 -2.96 9.46 -4.88
N ASP A 169 -3.38 9.73 -3.63
CA ASP A 169 -3.73 8.71 -2.66
C ASP A 169 -4.79 7.72 -3.17
N GLY A 170 -4.49 6.44 -3.04
CA GLY A 170 -5.42 5.37 -3.38
C GLY A 170 -5.72 5.20 -4.87
N VAL A 171 -4.99 5.85 -5.76
CA VAL A 171 -5.11 5.65 -7.22
C VAL A 171 -4.73 4.22 -7.58
N VAL A 172 -5.49 3.61 -8.50
CA VAL A 172 -5.19 2.28 -9.03
C VAL A 172 -4.89 2.37 -10.52
N ILE A 173 -3.72 1.88 -10.91
CA ILE A 173 -3.31 1.74 -12.32
C ILE A 173 -2.97 0.27 -12.57
N HIS A 174 -3.69 -0.35 -13.48
CA HIS A 174 -3.51 -1.75 -13.86
C HIS A 174 -3.95 -1.97 -15.31
N ALA A 175 -3.79 -3.17 -15.84
CA ALA A 175 -4.21 -3.51 -17.20
C ALA A 175 -5.01 -4.82 -17.26
N LEU A 176 -5.56 -5.12 -18.42
CA LEU A 176 -6.01 -6.46 -18.77
C LEU A 176 -4.78 -7.32 -19.06
N GLU A 177 -4.98 -8.64 -19.19
CA GLU A 177 -3.96 -9.59 -19.62
C GLU A 177 -3.25 -9.11 -20.90
N THR A 178 -1.98 -8.74 -20.77
CA THR A 178 -1.16 -8.26 -21.90
C THR A 178 -0.23 -9.33 -22.46
N MET A 179 -0.13 -10.46 -21.77
CA MET A 179 0.62 -11.66 -22.18
C MET A 179 -0.26 -12.88 -22.01
N ASN A 180 -0.14 -13.84 -22.93
CA ASN A 180 -0.78 -15.14 -22.82
C ASN A 180 0.19 -16.23 -23.33
N GLY A 181 0.56 -17.16 -22.47
CA GLY A 181 1.53 -18.20 -22.78
C GLY A 181 2.85 -17.66 -23.35
N GLY A 182 3.36 -16.56 -22.81
CA GLY A 182 4.58 -15.89 -23.25
C GLY A 182 4.43 -15.08 -24.56
N LYS A 183 3.22 -14.87 -25.07
CA LYS A 183 2.96 -14.06 -26.27
C LYS A 183 2.20 -12.79 -25.91
N VAL A 184 2.57 -11.69 -26.56
CA VAL A 184 1.91 -10.39 -26.40
C VAL A 184 0.47 -10.42 -26.92
N VAL A 185 -0.46 -9.88 -26.14
CA VAL A 185 -1.88 -9.72 -26.47
C VAL A 185 -2.13 -8.29 -26.95
N ASP A 186 -1.86 -8.03 -28.23
CA ASP A 186 -1.85 -6.69 -28.83
C ASP A 186 -3.16 -5.89 -28.65
N GLN A 187 -4.29 -6.56 -28.62
CA GLN A 187 -5.61 -5.94 -28.42
C GLN A 187 -5.78 -5.30 -27.01
N ASN A 188 -4.93 -5.68 -26.08
CA ASN A 188 -4.91 -5.15 -24.72
C ASN A 188 -3.80 -4.10 -24.51
N LEU A 189 -3.29 -3.51 -25.61
CA LEU A 189 -2.25 -2.50 -25.59
C LEU A 189 -2.70 -1.22 -26.30
N VAL A 190 -2.10 -0.11 -25.89
CA VAL A 190 -2.14 1.17 -26.62
C VAL A 190 -0.79 1.42 -27.26
N THR A 191 -0.79 2.11 -28.42
CA THR A 191 0.45 2.50 -29.11
C THR A 191 0.62 4.00 -29.03
N VAL A 192 1.71 4.46 -28.41
CA VAL A 192 2.06 5.87 -28.29
C VAL A 192 3.51 6.06 -28.73
N GLY A 193 3.75 6.97 -29.70
CA GLY A 193 5.09 7.21 -30.25
C GLY A 193 5.75 5.96 -30.86
N GLY A 194 4.96 5.04 -31.40
CA GLY A 194 5.43 3.78 -31.99
C GLY A 194 5.80 2.69 -30.97
N LYS A 195 5.61 2.93 -29.68
CA LYS A 195 5.80 1.94 -28.60
C LYS A 195 4.46 1.47 -28.04
N LYS A 196 4.41 0.22 -27.60
CA LYS A 196 3.21 -0.38 -27.00
C LYS A 196 3.28 -0.34 -25.48
N TYR A 197 2.15 -0.06 -24.86
CA TYR A 197 1.98 0.03 -23.41
C TYR A 197 0.66 -0.63 -22.98
N ALA A 198 0.68 -1.24 -21.82
CA ALA A 198 -0.55 -1.68 -21.15
C ALA A 198 -1.39 -0.47 -20.71
N VAL A 199 -0.72 0.52 -20.09
CA VAL A 199 -1.26 1.85 -19.79
C VAL A 199 -0.18 2.89 -20.09
N TYR A 200 -0.59 3.98 -20.70
CA TYR A 200 0.26 5.15 -20.93
C TYR A 200 -0.37 6.37 -20.26
N VAL A 201 0.35 7.01 -19.39
CA VAL A 201 0.03 8.32 -18.82
C VAL A 201 1.08 9.31 -19.30
N GLY A 202 0.63 10.38 -19.94
CA GLY A 202 1.48 11.43 -20.51
C GLY A 202 2.18 12.28 -19.46
N LYS A 203 2.79 13.37 -19.89
CA LYS A 203 3.50 14.32 -19.03
C LYS A 203 2.54 15.28 -18.34
N GLY A 204 2.86 15.69 -17.12
CA GLY A 204 2.06 16.66 -16.38
C GLY A 204 0.61 16.23 -16.18
N VAL A 205 0.37 14.95 -15.99
CA VAL A 205 -0.98 14.40 -15.73
C VAL A 205 -1.20 14.29 -14.23
N SER A 206 -2.35 14.78 -13.75
CA SER A 206 -2.78 14.53 -12.38
C SER A 206 -3.82 13.42 -12.35
N LEU A 207 -3.50 12.32 -11.67
CA LEU A 207 -4.45 11.28 -11.30
C LEU A 207 -4.87 11.53 -9.85
N ALA A 208 -6.05 12.12 -9.68
CA ALA A 208 -6.52 12.55 -8.35
C ALA A 208 -7.01 11.37 -7.50
N HIS A 209 -7.15 11.63 -6.21
CA HIS A 209 -7.42 10.62 -5.17
C HIS A 209 -8.44 9.56 -5.58
N GLN A 210 -8.07 8.29 -5.42
CA GLN A 210 -8.92 7.11 -5.70
C GLN A 210 -9.39 6.99 -7.15
N SER A 211 -8.82 7.76 -8.11
CA SER A 211 -9.12 7.54 -9.52
C SER A 211 -8.53 6.21 -10.00
N GLN A 212 -9.08 5.69 -11.10
CA GLN A 212 -8.65 4.42 -11.67
C GLN A 212 -8.35 4.57 -13.16
N VAL A 213 -7.19 4.09 -13.58
CA VAL A 213 -6.84 3.94 -15.00
C VAL A 213 -6.55 2.49 -15.28
N HIS A 214 -7.43 1.84 -16.04
CA HIS A 214 -7.30 0.43 -16.34
C HIS A 214 -7.15 0.19 -17.84
N GLY A 215 -6.03 -0.42 -18.20
CA GLY A 215 -5.66 -0.69 -19.59
C GLY A 215 -6.57 -1.67 -20.36
N PRO A 216 -6.44 -1.67 -21.70
CA PRO A 216 -5.59 -0.77 -22.49
C PRO A 216 -6.08 0.68 -22.40
N ALA A 217 -5.24 1.59 -21.93
CA ALA A 217 -5.64 2.99 -21.77
C ALA A 217 -4.47 3.94 -22.04
N ALA A 218 -4.78 5.10 -22.64
CA ALA A 218 -3.83 6.19 -22.81
C ALA A 218 -4.44 7.49 -22.25
N VAL A 219 -3.68 8.21 -21.45
CA VAL A 219 -4.06 9.56 -20.96
C VAL A 219 -3.03 10.56 -21.51
N GLY A 220 -3.50 11.52 -22.29
CA GLY A 220 -2.66 12.53 -22.92
C GLY A 220 -2.10 13.56 -21.95
N ASP A 221 -1.06 14.27 -22.39
CA ASP A 221 -0.33 15.25 -21.58
C ASP A 221 -1.26 16.31 -20.96
N HIS A 222 -0.91 16.80 -19.78
CA HIS A 222 -1.60 17.87 -19.05
C HIS A 222 -3.08 17.62 -18.77
N THR A 223 -3.49 16.36 -18.71
CA THR A 223 -4.85 15.94 -18.39
C THR A 223 -5.03 15.80 -16.88
N PHE A 224 -6.18 16.22 -16.39
CA PHE A 224 -6.62 15.98 -15.02
C PHE A 224 -7.67 14.85 -14.99
N VAL A 225 -7.40 13.81 -14.22
CA VAL A 225 -8.36 12.74 -13.93
C VAL A 225 -8.85 12.91 -12.50
N GLY A 226 -10.09 13.33 -12.36
CA GLY A 226 -10.70 13.72 -11.08
C GLY A 226 -10.85 12.57 -10.09
N MET A 227 -11.11 12.94 -8.84
CA MET A 227 -11.26 12.00 -7.74
C MET A 227 -12.33 10.94 -8.05
N GLN A 228 -12.03 9.67 -7.80
CA GLN A 228 -12.93 8.53 -8.04
C GLN A 228 -13.38 8.34 -9.50
N ALA A 229 -12.78 9.06 -10.45
CA ALA A 229 -13.06 8.87 -11.86
C ALA A 229 -12.46 7.54 -12.36
N LEU A 230 -13.10 6.95 -13.37
CA LEU A 230 -12.67 5.71 -14.02
C LEU A 230 -12.35 5.96 -15.50
N VAL A 231 -11.14 5.60 -15.91
CA VAL A 231 -10.74 5.48 -17.32
C VAL A 231 -10.49 4.01 -17.61
N PHE A 232 -11.32 3.39 -18.43
CA PHE A 232 -11.21 1.98 -18.78
C PHE A 232 -11.28 1.75 -20.28
N LYS A 233 -10.26 1.08 -20.85
CA LYS A 233 -10.17 0.77 -22.30
C LYS A 233 -10.36 2.01 -23.18
N SER A 234 -9.82 3.15 -22.79
CA SER A 234 -10.08 4.45 -23.41
C SER A 234 -8.81 5.21 -23.74
N THR A 235 -8.90 6.06 -24.75
CA THR A 235 -7.83 7.01 -25.10
C THR A 235 -8.31 8.43 -24.78
N ILE A 236 -7.61 9.11 -23.90
CA ILE A 236 -7.90 10.49 -23.50
C ILE A 236 -6.89 11.40 -24.17
N GLY A 237 -7.38 12.44 -24.83
CA GLY A 237 -6.55 13.46 -25.48
C GLY A 237 -5.78 14.30 -24.45
N LYS A 238 -5.02 15.28 -24.98
CA LYS A 238 -4.26 16.22 -24.14
C LYS A 238 -5.15 17.32 -23.59
N ASN A 239 -4.76 17.88 -22.43
CA ASN A 239 -5.47 18.99 -21.80
C ASN A 239 -6.96 18.67 -21.58
N VAL A 240 -7.29 17.47 -21.20
CA VAL A 240 -8.65 17.05 -20.86
C VAL A 240 -8.86 17.17 -19.34
N VAL A 241 -10.05 17.56 -18.94
CA VAL A 241 -10.47 17.49 -17.54
C VAL A 241 -11.57 16.43 -17.41
N ILE A 242 -11.29 15.38 -16.68
CA ILE A 242 -12.32 14.40 -16.26
C ILE A 242 -12.71 14.79 -14.84
N GLU A 243 -13.93 15.28 -14.66
CA GLU A 243 -14.39 15.74 -13.34
C GLU A 243 -14.66 14.57 -12.38
N PRO A 244 -14.77 14.83 -11.07
CA PRO A 244 -14.91 13.77 -10.07
C PRO A 244 -16.08 12.80 -10.33
N GLY A 245 -15.84 11.50 -10.08
CA GLY A 245 -16.85 10.45 -10.22
C GLY A 245 -17.21 10.05 -11.66
N ALA A 246 -16.68 10.75 -12.66
CA ALA A 246 -16.98 10.46 -14.07
C ALA A 246 -16.38 9.11 -14.52
N LYS A 247 -17.04 8.43 -15.45
CA LYS A 247 -16.62 7.13 -16.01
C LYS A 247 -16.47 7.24 -17.52
N VAL A 248 -15.29 6.90 -18.03
CA VAL A 248 -14.97 6.89 -19.45
C VAL A 248 -14.58 5.47 -19.84
N ILE A 249 -15.39 4.82 -20.66
CA ILE A 249 -15.26 3.39 -20.94
C ILE A 249 -15.34 3.12 -22.45
N GLY A 250 -14.25 2.59 -23.01
CA GLY A 250 -14.21 2.07 -24.38
C GLY A 250 -14.27 3.12 -25.49
N VAL A 251 -13.93 4.37 -25.18
CA VAL A 251 -14.04 5.50 -26.12
C VAL A 251 -12.74 6.32 -26.23
N THR A 252 -12.68 7.18 -27.24
CA THR A 252 -11.64 8.19 -27.40
C THR A 252 -12.22 9.58 -27.10
N ILE A 253 -11.63 10.28 -26.14
CA ILE A 253 -11.94 11.68 -25.85
C ILE A 253 -10.95 12.58 -26.60
N ALA A 254 -11.46 13.53 -27.36
CA ALA A 254 -10.63 14.50 -28.06
C ALA A 254 -9.92 15.44 -27.07
N GLU A 255 -8.82 16.07 -27.51
CA GLU A 255 -8.10 17.04 -26.68
C GLU A 255 -8.96 18.26 -26.32
N LYS A 256 -8.63 18.93 -25.21
CA LYS A 256 -9.30 20.14 -24.71
C LYS A 256 -10.82 19.99 -24.49
N ARG A 257 -11.23 18.81 -24.07
CA ARG A 257 -12.62 18.52 -23.67
C ARG A 257 -12.70 18.33 -22.15
N TYR A 258 -13.88 18.53 -21.59
CA TYR A 258 -14.12 18.10 -20.21
C TYR A 258 -15.29 17.10 -20.14
N VAL A 259 -15.14 16.15 -19.23
CA VAL A 259 -16.18 15.18 -18.89
C VAL A 259 -16.82 15.64 -17.61
N PRO A 260 -18.11 16.03 -17.61
CA PRO A 260 -18.77 16.52 -16.40
C PRO A 260 -18.77 15.51 -15.25
N ALA A 261 -18.82 16.00 -14.02
CA ALA A 261 -18.87 15.17 -12.82
C ALA A 261 -20.00 14.13 -12.90
N GLU A 262 -19.70 12.92 -12.39
CA GLU A 262 -20.62 11.77 -12.38
C GLU A 262 -21.07 11.28 -13.78
N ALA A 263 -20.67 11.93 -14.87
CA ALA A 263 -21.05 11.52 -16.21
C ALA A 263 -20.48 10.12 -16.56
N THR A 264 -21.24 9.33 -17.28
CA THR A 264 -20.81 8.01 -17.80
C THR A 264 -20.78 8.07 -19.32
N ILE A 265 -19.58 8.01 -19.90
CA ILE A 265 -19.30 8.08 -21.33
C ILE A 265 -18.92 6.68 -21.82
N VAL A 266 -19.78 6.05 -22.59
CA VAL A 266 -19.64 4.64 -23.04
C VAL A 266 -19.83 4.48 -24.55
N THR A 267 -20.15 5.56 -25.27
CA THR A 267 -20.25 5.57 -26.73
C THR A 267 -19.40 6.69 -27.31
N GLN A 268 -18.86 6.50 -28.51
CA GLN A 268 -18.08 7.52 -29.18
C GLN A 268 -18.90 8.78 -29.44
N ALA A 269 -20.19 8.65 -29.76
CA ALA A 269 -21.08 9.79 -29.96
C ALA A 269 -21.22 10.67 -28.70
N GLN A 270 -21.24 10.06 -27.49
CA GLN A 270 -21.21 10.83 -26.24
C GLN A 270 -19.88 11.55 -26.07
N ALA A 271 -18.77 10.86 -26.38
CA ALA A 271 -17.42 11.44 -26.30
C ALA A 271 -17.25 12.61 -27.27
N ASP A 272 -17.74 12.50 -28.51
CA ASP A 272 -17.66 13.55 -29.52
C ASP A 272 -18.53 14.79 -29.18
N ALA A 273 -19.59 14.58 -28.42
CA ALA A 273 -20.49 15.64 -27.96
C ALA A 273 -20.03 16.35 -26.68
N LEU A 274 -18.90 15.95 -26.08
CA LEU A 274 -18.38 16.59 -24.87
C LEU A 274 -18.06 18.07 -25.13
N PRO A 275 -18.29 18.95 -24.13
CA PRO A 275 -17.99 20.36 -24.25
C PRO A 275 -16.49 20.63 -24.29
N GLU A 276 -16.11 21.73 -24.94
CA GLU A 276 -14.74 22.22 -24.97
C GLU A 276 -14.38 22.99 -23.70
N ILE A 277 -13.13 22.86 -23.29
CA ILE A 277 -12.56 23.72 -22.23
C ILE A 277 -12.34 25.10 -22.81
N THR A 278 -13.12 26.08 -22.33
CA THR A 278 -12.98 27.50 -22.64
C THR A 278 -12.33 28.24 -21.48
N PRO A 279 -11.84 29.47 -21.67
CA PRO A 279 -11.30 30.27 -20.55
C PRO A 279 -12.30 30.47 -19.40
N ASP A 280 -13.59 30.43 -19.68
CA ASP A 280 -14.66 30.60 -18.67
C ASP A 280 -15.03 29.29 -17.95
N TYR A 281 -14.44 28.19 -18.36
CA TYR A 281 -14.66 26.92 -17.67
C TYR A 281 -14.00 26.96 -16.29
N ALA A 282 -14.77 26.63 -15.23
CA ALA A 282 -14.37 26.81 -13.84
C ALA A 282 -13.08 26.04 -13.46
N PHE A 283 -12.77 24.94 -14.15
CA PHE A 283 -11.60 24.11 -13.89
C PHE A 283 -10.53 24.19 -15.00
N ALA A 284 -10.56 25.22 -15.84
CA ALA A 284 -9.63 25.36 -16.98
C ALA A 284 -8.14 25.32 -16.57
N THR A 285 -7.81 25.81 -15.38
CA THR A 285 -6.44 25.84 -14.84
C THR A 285 -6.24 24.94 -13.62
N LEU A 286 -7.20 24.07 -13.33
CA LEU A 286 -7.15 23.20 -12.13
C LEU A 286 -5.88 22.36 -12.10
N ASN A 287 -5.54 21.76 -13.23
CA ASN A 287 -4.38 20.87 -13.32
C ASN A 287 -3.06 21.60 -13.00
N ASP A 288 -2.89 22.83 -13.42
CA ASP A 288 -1.66 23.60 -13.17
C ASP A 288 -1.40 23.79 -11.67
N GLY A 289 -2.45 24.13 -10.91
CA GLY A 289 -2.36 24.24 -9.46
C GLY A 289 -2.06 22.92 -8.77
N VAL A 290 -2.65 21.82 -9.23
CA VAL A 290 -2.41 20.49 -8.70
C VAL A 290 -0.99 20.01 -9.00
N LEU A 291 -0.48 20.25 -10.21
CA LEU A 291 0.90 19.93 -10.59
C LEU A 291 1.89 20.66 -9.70
N HIS A 292 1.75 21.98 -9.55
CA HIS A 292 2.64 22.78 -8.71
C HIS A 292 2.77 22.23 -7.28
N VAL A 293 1.65 21.86 -6.65
CA VAL A 293 1.67 21.30 -5.28
C VAL A 293 2.36 19.94 -5.24
N ASN A 294 2.10 19.07 -6.20
CA ASN A 294 2.65 17.70 -6.18
C ASN A 294 4.14 17.67 -6.58
N GLU A 295 4.60 18.58 -7.44
CA GLU A 295 6.02 18.77 -7.72
C GLU A 295 6.77 19.21 -6.45
N ALA A 296 6.22 20.17 -5.70
CA ALA A 296 6.78 20.59 -4.42
C ALA A 296 6.81 19.44 -3.39
N PHE A 297 5.81 18.56 -3.39
CA PHE A 297 5.83 17.35 -2.54
C PHE A 297 6.88 16.35 -2.98
N ALA A 298 7.05 16.09 -4.28
CA ALA A 298 8.07 15.18 -4.78
C ALA A 298 9.47 15.63 -4.32
N GLU A 299 9.76 16.92 -4.45
CA GLU A 299 11.01 17.53 -4.02
C GLU A 299 11.20 17.42 -2.50
N ALA A 300 10.24 17.93 -1.71
CA ALA A 300 10.35 18.00 -0.26
C ALA A 300 10.46 16.63 0.41
N TYR A 301 9.64 15.67 0.01
CA TYR A 301 9.71 14.30 0.54
C TYR A 301 10.94 13.55 0.03
N GLY A 302 11.39 13.82 -1.20
CA GLY A 302 12.63 13.28 -1.74
C GLY A 302 13.84 13.68 -0.89
N HIS A 303 13.97 14.96 -0.54
CA HIS A 303 15.02 15.47 0.35
C HIS A 303 14.92 14.90 1.76
N ALA A 304 13.74 14.83 2.34
CA ALA A 304 13.55 14.28 3.68
C ALA A 304 14.01 12.82 3.78
N ASN A 305 13.83 12.02 2.72
CA ASN A 305 14.29 10.63 2.68
C ASN A 305 15.80 10.48 2.46
N SER A 306 16.45 11.43 1.78
CA SER A 306 17.91 11.42 1.57
C SER A 306 18.71 11.84 2.80
N GLY A 307 18.05 12.38 3.83
CA GLY A 307 18.70 12.93 5.04
C GLY A 307 19.39 14.28 4.80
N GLU A 308 19.21 14.88 3.63
CA GLU A 308 19.65 16.25 3.36
C GLU A 308 18.62 17.24 3.93
N PRO A 309 19.06 18.30 4.63
CA PRO A 309 18.16 19.35 5.09
C PRO A 309 17.54 20.03 3.86
N GLY A 310 16.25 19.84 3.66
CA GLY A 310 15.52 20.55 2.61
C GLY A 310 15.73 22.05 2.77
N GLU A 311 16.07 22.74 1.69
CA GLU A 311 16.11 24.20 1.67
C GLU A 311 14.68 24.69 1.96
N ALA A 312 14.51 25.39 3.08
CA ALA A 312 13.21 25.94 3.45
C ALA A 312 12.70 26.82 2.30
N ALA A 313 11.56 26.50 1.73
CA ALA A 313 10.95 27.29 0.69
C ALA A 313 10.91 28.77 1.12
N PRO A 314 11.31 29.71 0.26
CA PRO A 314 11.32 31.14 0.61
C PRO A 314 9.91 31.53 1.07
N ALA A 315 9.81 32.07 2.29
CA ALA A 315 8.57 32.52 2.86
C ALA A 315 7.87 33.43 1.85
N ALA A 316 6.65 33.08 1.45
CA ALA A 316 5.85 33.88 0.53
C ALA A 316 5.82 35.32 1.04
N SER A 317 6.43 36.24 0.29
CA SER A 317 6.42 37.65 0.61
C SER A 317 4.98 38.12 0.64
N GLY A 318 4.47 38.38 1.84
CA GLY A 318 3.09 38.83 2.05
C GLY A 318 2.75 40.03 1.21
N GLY A 319 2.03 39.80 0.13
CA GLY A 319 1.33 40.84 -0.61
C GLY A 319 0.28 41.45 0.31
N LYS A 320 0.54 42.66 0.81
CA LYS A 320 -0.46 43.47 1.47
C LYS A 320 -1.57 43.74 0.46
N SER A 321 -2.70 43.11 0.60
CA SER A 321 -3.94 43.55 -0.01
C SER A 321 -4.40 44.79 0.74
N GLY A 322 -4.15 45.98 0.16
CA GLY A 322 -4.82 47.19 0.54
C GLY A 322 -6.14 47.28 -0.24
N HIS A 323 -7.19 47.48 0.52
CA HIS A 323 -8.56 47.92 0.21
C HIS A 323 -9.38 47.12 -0.79
#